data_b26ab780ce879665db96a6d63f114f6b
#
_entry.id   b26ab780ce879665db96a6d63f114f6b
#
_cell.length_a   1.000
_cell.length_b   1.000
_cell.length_c   1.000
_cell.angle_alpha   90.00
_cell.angle_beta   90.00
_cell.angle_gamma   90.00
#
_symmetry.space_group_name_H-M   'P 1'
#
loop_
_entity.id
_entity.type
_entity.pdbx_description
1 polymer ?
#
loop_
_entity_poly.entity_id
_entity_poly.type
_entity_poly.pdbx_seq_one_letter_code
_entity_poly.pdbx_strand_id
1 'polypeptide(L)'
;MLLDIRPDHLKIVQDILQKCVPEREVWAFGSRAKWLAKEYSDLDLCILGKTPLSFRTLGLLEEAFEDSDLPYKVDVVDWATTSESFRQIIERDKVVVPKGGWGMSAEWKTMRLDQLAQINPTRKVQKGSTVPFVEMAALPQRSRDIGMADVVSREAKGSGAHFQNGDTLLARITPCLENGKTAQVCCLEGNSVAEGSTEFIVLCGNDPADNNFIYYLCRDPSFRKYAIARMEGTSGRQRVSWQSIAAYEFAPPPPNERRAASRVLTALDDRIALLRETNATLEAIAQALFKSWFVDFDPVRAKQDGRTTECMDQATAALFPNSFEESELGLVPKGWRVASLDAIANFLNGLALQKFPPENEDDWLPVIKIAQLRKGDTAGSDRASPNIKQEYTVQNGDVLFSWSGSLEVEIWCGGAGALNQHLFKVSSADFPKWFYFFWTRQHLPHFQQIAASKATTMGHIQRKHLTEAKVVVPSEAVMASACDVFEPLLERLINNALQAKTLATLRDTLLPRLISGQLRLPEAEVPIEEVAA
;
A
#
# COMPACT_ATOMS: atom_id res chain seq x y z
N MET A 1 -2.56 -13.32 -20.18
CA MET A 1 -2.99 -13.46 -18.78
C MET A 1 -2.70 -14.89 -18.34
N LEU A 2 -2.17 -15.09 -17.14
CA LEU A 2 -1.93 -16.43 -16.60
C LEU A 2 -3.15 -16.85 -15.75
N LEU A 3 -3.39 -18.16 -15.65
CA LEU A 3 -4.50 -18.76 -14.95
C LEU A 3 -4.28 -18.77 -13.43
N ASP A 4 -5.33 -18.52 -12.64
CA ASP A 4 -5.31 -18.61 -11.17
C ASP A 4 -5.32 -20.07 -10.69
N ILE A 5 -4.15 -20.71 -10.78
CA ILE A 5 -3.94 -22.14 -10.47
C ILE A 5 -2.51 -22.33 -9.97
N ARG A 6 -2.31 -23.21 -9.00
CA ARG A 6 -0.98 -23.56 -8.51
C ARG A 6 -0.15 -24.26 -9.61
N PRO A 7 1.19 -24.11 -9.63
CA PRO A 7 2.03 -24.71 -10.67
C PRO A 7 1.96 -26.22 -10.71
N ASP A 8 1.90 -26.87 -9.55
CA ASP A 8 1.74 -28.33 -9.44
C ASP A 8 0.39 -28.78 -10.00
N HIS A 9 -0.68 -28.05 -9.73
CA HIS A 9 -2.00 -28.32 -10.32
C HIS A 9 -2.02 -28.03 -11.82
N LEU A 10 -1.38 -26.94 -12.29
CA LEU A 10 -1.27 -26.63 -13.71
C LEU A 10 -0.54 -27.77 -14.46
N LYS A 11 0.50 -28.34 -13.86
CA LYS A 11 1.21 -29.49 -14.43
C LYS A 11 0.27 -30.70 -14.59
N ILE A 12 -0.53 -31.02 -13.57
CA ILE A 12 -1.53 -32.10 -13.66
C ILE A 12 -2.49 -31.86 -14.83
N VAL A 13 -3.01 -30.62 -14.93
CA VAL A 13 -3.91 -30.22 -16.03
C VAL A 13 -3.22 -30.39 -17.39
N GLN A 14 -1.99 -29.91 -17.54
CA GLN A 14 -1.22 -30.02 -18.78
C GLN A 14 -0.93 -31.46 -19.16
N ASP A 15 -0.54 -32.31 -18.21
CA ASP A 15 -0.23 -33.72 -18.44
C ASP A 15 -1.48 -34.49 -18.90
N ILE A 16 -2.65 -34.21 -18.33
CA ILE A 16 -3.93 -34.79 -18.75
C ILE A 16 -4.30 -34.31 -20.16
N LEU A 17 -4.24 -33.00 -20.42
CA LEU A 17 -4.56 -32.44 -21.73
C LEU A 17 -3.62 -32.95 -22.81
N GLN A 18 -2.33 -33.10 -22.53
CA GLN A 18 -1.34 -33.64 -23.45
C GLN A 18 -1.60 -35.13 -23.80
N LYS A 19 -2.11 -35.92 -22.86
CA LYS A 19 -2.47 -37.32 -23.08
C LYS A 19 -3.77 -37.46 -23.87
N CYS A 20 -4.79 -36.66 -23.57
CA CYS A 20 -6.13 -36.81 -24.10
C CYS A 20 -6.41 -36.00 -25.38
N VAL A 21 -5.84 -34.80 -25.50
CA VAL A 21 -6.11 -33.86 -26.60
C VAL A 21 -4.86 -33.08 -27.06
N PRO A 22 -3.73 -33.75 -27.40
CA PRO A 22 -2.44 -33.14 -27.68
C PRO A 22 -2.47 -32.10 -28.81
N GLU A 23 -3.31 -32.30 -29.80
CA GLU A 23 -3.42 -31.46 -30.99
C GLU A 23 -4.36 -30.24 -30.81
N ARG A 24 -5.14 -30.22 -29.72
CA ARG A 24 -6.14 -29.17 -29.51
C ARG A 24 -5.55 -28.00 -28.68
N GLU A 25 -5.91 -26.79 -29.03
CA GLU A 25 -5.70 -25.63 -28.18
C GLU A 25 -6.77 -25.64 -27.09
N VAL A 26 -6.39 -25.25 -25.87
CA VAL A 26 -7.28 -25.22 -24.71
C VAL A 26 -7.27 -23.84 -24.08
N TRP A 27 -8.45 -23.30 -23.83
CA TRP A 27 -8.63 -22.06 -23.10
C TRP A 27 -9.23 -22.35 -21.74
N ALA A 28 -8.74 -21.66 -20.71
CA ALA A 28 -9.43 -21.56 -19.43
C ALA A 28 -10.27 -20.29 -19.42
N PHE A 29 -11.42 -20.34 -18.75
CA PHE A 29 -12.33 -19.20 -18.59
C PHE A 29 -12.93 -19.21 -17.18
N GLY A 30 -13.93 -18.36 -16.90
CA GLY A 30 -14.58 -18.33 -15.58
C GLY A 30 -13.76 -17.64 -14.49
N SER A 31 -13.98 -18.02 -13.23
CA SER A 31 -13.44 -17.33 -12.06
C SER A 31 -11.92 -17.41 -11.96
N ARG A 32 -11.32 -18.57 -12.31
CA ARG A 32 -9.85 -18.75 -12.28
C ARG A 32 -9.12 -18.01 -13.40
N ALA A 33 -9.77 -17.80 -14.54
CA ALA A 33 -9.22 -16.99 -15.62
C ALA A 33 -9.23 -15.49 -15.28
N LYS A 34 -10.17 -15.06 -14.44
CA LYS A 34 -10.34 -13.67 -14.00
C LYS A 34 -9.62 -13.32 -12.69
N TRP A 35 -8.96 -14.27 -12.05
CA TRP A 35 -8.35 -14.10 -10.72
C TRP A 35 -9.35 -13.72 -9.63
N LEU A 36 -10.58 -14.23 -9.73
CA LEU A 36 -11.66 -14.05 -8.76
C LEU A 36 -12.02 -15.37 -8.07
N ALA A 37 -11.21 -16.43 -8.24
CA ALA A 37 -11.48 -17.74 -7.70
C ALA A 37 -11.29 -17.78 -6.18
N LYS A 38 -12.19 -18.52 -5.51
CA LYS A 38 -12.02 -19.00 -4.14
C LYS A 38 -11.17 -20.28 -4.15
N GLU A 39 -10.66 -20.72 -3.00
CA GLU A 39 -9.75 -21.88 -2.89
C GLU A 39 -10.28 -23.15 -3.59
N TYR A 40 -11.59 -23.38 -3.51
CA TYR A 40 -12.27 -24.57 -4.09
C TYR A 40 -13.13 -24.25 -5.32
N SER A 41 -12.96 -23.08 -5.95
CA SER A 41 -13.68 -22.76 -7.19
C SER A 41 -13.28 -23.74 -8.31
N ASP A 42 -14.24 -24.13 -9.15
CA ASP A 42 -14.02 -25.00 -10.29
C ASP A 42 -13.05 -24.37 -11.30
N LEU A 43 -12.39 -25.23 -12.07
CA LEU A 43 -11.58 -24.83 -13.20
C LEU A 43 -12.35 -25.11 -14.50
N ASP A 44 -12.74 -24.05 -15.21
CA ASP A 44 -13.48 -24.14 -16.46
C ASP A 44 -12.50 -24.17 -17.65
N LEU A 45 -12.51 -25.25 -18.43
CA LEU A 45 -11.68 -25.46 -19.62
C LEU A 45 -12.53 -25.57 -20.87
N CYS A 46 -12.10 -24.93 -21.95
CA CYS A 46 -12.71 -25.04 -23.28
C CYS A 46 -11.70 -25.60 -24.27
N ILE A 47 -12.05 -26.75 -24.87
CA ILE A 47 -11.22 -27.42 -25.87
C ILE A 47 -11.59 -26.91 -27.26
N LEU A 48 -10.65 -26.28 -27.95
CA LEU A 48 -10.89 -25.70 -29.26
C LEU A 48 -10.80 -26.72 -30.38
N GLY A 49 -11.69 -26.60 -31.37
CA GLY A 49 -11.67 -27.39 -32.57
C GLY A 49 -12.81 -27.07 -33.52
N LYS A 50 -12.64 -27.41 -34.81
CA LYS A 50 -13.68 -27.24 -35.83
C LYS A 50 -14.70 -28.38 -35.80
N THR A 51 -14.33 -29.53 -35.27
CA THR A 51 -15.16 -30.72 -35.16
C THR A 51 -15.36 -31.08 -33.68
N PRO A 52 -16.56 -31.53 -33.27
CA PRO A 52 -16.82 -31.96 -31.92
C PRO A 52 -15.85 -33.07 -31.46
N LEU A 53 -15.55 -33.06 -30.17
CA LEU A 53 -14.83 -34.14 -29.52
C LEU A 53 -15.69 -35.44 -29.57
N SER A 54 -15.03 -36.56 -29.70
CA SER A 54 -15.75 -37.83 -29.55
C SER A 54 -16.21 -38.01 -28.09
N PHE A 55 -17.37 -38.63 -27.88
CA PHE A 55 -17.85 -38.97 -26.53
C PHE A 55 -16.81 -39.76 -25.72
N ARG A 56 -16.02 -40.59 -26.40
CA ARG A 56 -14.91 -41.31 -25.75
C ARG A 56 -13.81 -40.38 -25.27
N THR A 57 -13.43 -39.41 -26.09
CA THR A 57 -12.37 -38.45 -25.71
C THR A 57 -12.83 -37.55 -24.56
N LEU A 58 -14.09 -37.11 -24.58
CA LEU A 58 -14.67 -36.29 -23.51
C LEU A 58 -14.74 -37.07 -22.20
N GLY A 59 -15.25 -38.32 -22.24
CA GLY A 59 -15.30 -39.18 -21.05
C GLY A 59 -13.93 -39.50 -20.48
N LEU A 60 -12.90 -39.73 -21.32
CA LEU A 60 -11.51 -39.91 -20.84
C LEU A 60 -10.93 -38.66 -20.20
N LEU A 61 -11.28 -37.46 -20.66
CA LEU A 61 -10.86 -36.20 -20.06
C LEU A 61 -11.51 -36.00 -18.67
N GLU A 62 -12.82 -36.19 -18.58
CA GLU A 62 -13.58 -36.10 -17.35
C GLU A 62 -13.07 -37.09 -16.29
N GLU A 63 -12.93 -38.36 -16.66
CA GLU A 63 -12.39 -39.42 -15.80
C GLU A 63 -10.96 -39.09 -15.34
N ALA A 64 -10.07 -38.63 -16.24
CA ALA A 64 -8.70 -38.29 -15.90
C ALA A 64 -8.59 -37.08 -14.95
N PHE A 65 -9.52 -36.11 -15.04
CA PHE A 65 -9.56 -34.99 -14.10
C PHE A 65 -10.19 -35.41 -12.78
N GLU A 66 -11.22 -36.23 -12.75
CA GLU A 66 -11.84 -36.77 -11.53
C GLU A 66 -10.86 -37.64 -10.72
N ASP A 67 -10.03 -38.44 -11.38
CA ASP A 67 -9.02 -39.28 -10.76
C ASP A 67 -7.74 -38.56 -10.39
N SER A 68 -7.64 -37.25 -10.65
CA SER A 68 -6.44 -36.46 -10.38
C SER A 68 -6.38 -35.93 -8.95
N ASP A 69 -5.16 -35.57 -8.48
CA ASP A 69 -4.93 -34.95 -7.17
C ASP A 69 -5.31 -33.44 -7.13
N LEU A 70 -6.21 -32.99 -8.02
CA LEU A 70 -6.70 -31.61 -7.98
C LEU A 70 -7.74 -31.42 -6.87
N PRO A 71 -7.62 -30.38 -6.01
CA PRO A 71 -8.56 -30.18 -4.89
C PRO A 71 -9.88 -29.51 -5.31
N TYR A 72 -10.11 -29.29 -6.59
CA TYR A 72 -11.30 -28.69 -7.17
C TYR A 72 -11.70 -29.41 -8.44
N LYS A 73 -12.97 -29.29 -8.80
CA LYS A 73 -13.54 -29.87 -10.02
C LYS A 73 -13.00 -29.16 -11.27
N VAL A 74 -12.82 -29.91 -12.35
CA VAL A 74 -12.49 -29.38 -13.68
C VAL A 74 -13.68 -29.62 -14.61
N ASP A 75 -14.28 -28.53 -15.10
CA ASP A 75 -15.37 -28.60 -16.07
C ASP A 75 -14.82 -28.39 -17.48
N VAL A 76 -15.11 -29.34 -18.37
CA VAL A 76 -14.62 -29.34 -19.75
C VAL A 76 -15.76 -29.06 -20.72
N VAL A 77 -15.55 -28.03 -21.56
CA VAL A 77 -16.50 -27.59 -22.59
C VAL A 77 -15.87 -27.79 -23.98
N ASP A 78 -16.62 -28.37 -24.89
CA ASP A 78 -16.21 -28.52 -26.31
C ASP A 78 -16.68 -27.29 -27.11
N TRP A 79 -15.71 -26.52 -27.63
CA TRP A 79 -15.96 -25.34 -28.45
C TRP A 79 -16.93 -25.61 -29.63
N ALA A 80 -16.76 -26.73 -30.31
CA ALA A 80 -17.55 -27.03 -31.50
C ALA A 80 -19.05 -27.21 -31.21
N THR A 81 -19.42 -27.63 -29.99
CA THR A 81 -20.81 -27.82 -29.56
C THR A 81 -21.38 -26.65 -28.75
N THR A 82 -20.56 -25.68 -28.46
CA THR A 82 -20.92 -24.50 -27.62
C THR A 82 -21.75 -23.50 -28.42
N SER A 83 -22.79 -22.90 -27.79
CA SER A 83 -23.60 -21.84 -28.38
C SER A 83 -22.82 -20.58 -28.65
N GLU A 84 -23.21 -19.80 -29.67
CA GLU A 84 -22.53 -18.56 -30.05
C GLU A 84 -22.48 -17.53 -28.91
N SER A 85 -23.56 -17.40 -28.14
CA SER A 85 -23.62 -16.49 -26.98
C SER A 85 -22.61 -16.87 -25.89
N PHE A 86 -22.44 -18.18 -25.65
CA PHE A 86 -21.48 -18.65 -24.64
C PHE A 86 -20.04 -18.60 -25.15
N ARG A 87 -19.81 -18.78 -26.46
CA ARG A 87 -18.49 -18.55 -27.09
C ARG A 87 -18.01 -17.12 -26.89
N GLN A 88 -18.88 -16.12 -27.05
CA GLN A 88 -18.52 -14.71 -26.81
C GLN A 88 -18.09 -14.46 -25.36
N ILE A 89 -18.70 -15.12 -24.39
CA ILE A 89 -18.30 -15.03 -22.99
C ILE A 89 -16.90 -15.65 -22.79
N ILE A 90 -16.68 -16.85 -23.36
CA ILE A 90 -15.39 -17.52 -23.28
C ILE A 90 -14.30 -16.66 -23.95
N GLU A 91 -14.56 -16.15 -25.14
CA GLU A 91 -13.59 -15.32 -25.89
C GLU A 91 -13.19 -14.05 -25.17
N ARG A 92 -14.13 -13.42 -24.47
CA ARG A 92 -13.87 -12.21 -23.69
C ARG A 92 -12.94 -12.47 -22.50
N ASP A 93 -13.13 -13.61 -21.83
CA ASP A 93 -12.53 -13.89 -20.52
C ASP A 93 -11.42 -14.97 -20.60
N LYS A 94 -11.09 -15.44 -21.82
CA LYS A 94 -10.16 -16.56 -22.04
C LYS A 94 -8.74 -16.32 -21.60
N VAL A 95 -8.14 -17.37 -21.06
CA VAL A 95 -6.70 -17.50 -20.85
C VAL A 95 -6.26 -18.78 -21.56
N VAL A 96 -5.31 -18.70 -22.48
CA VAL A 96 -4.77 -19.88 -23.16
C VAL A 96 -4.04 -20.75 -22.14
N VAL A 97 -4.45 -22.02 -22.04
CA VAL A 97 -3.71 -23.01 -21.26
C VAL A 97 -2.48 -23.40 -22.08
N PRO A 98 -1.25 -23.17 -21.58
CA PRO A 98 -0.04 -23.50 -22.32
C PRO A 98 -0.01 -25.02 -22.60
N LYS A 99 0.21 -25.43 -23.85
CA LYS A 99 0.50 -26.85 -24.17
C LYS A 99 1.74 -27.25 -23.38
N GLY A 100 1.72 -28.41 -22.76
CA GLY A 100 2.89 -28.97 -22.08
C GLY A 100 4.08 -29.01 -23.02
N GLY A 101 5.04 -28.11 -22.83
CA GLY A 101 6.18 -27.93 -23.74
C GLY A 101 6.80 -26.55 -23.65
N TRP A 102 6.20 -25.59 -22.93
CA TRP A 102 6.95 -24.43 -22.47
C TRP A 102 7.96 -24.93 -21.44
N GLY A 103 9.21 -24.97 -21.85
CA GLY A 103 10.31 -25.53 -21.10
C GLY A 103 10.27 -25.30 -19.61
N MET A 104 9.57 -26.15 -18.89
CA MET A 104 10.04 -26.60 -17.59
C MET A 104 11.20 -27.58 -17.86
N SER A 105 12.13 -27.16 -18.70
CA SER A 105 13.45 -27.76 -18.79
C SER A 105 14.28 -27.14 -17.69
N ALA A 106 14.48 -27.87 -16.72
CA ALA A 106 15.17 -27.84 -15.46
C ALA A 106 14.15 -27.65 -14.33
N GLU A 107 13.81 -28.75 -13.67
CA GLU A 107 13.35 -28.72 -12.28
C GLU A 107 14.31 -27.79 -11.55
N TRP A 108 13.84 -26.60 -11.16
CA TRP A 108 14.68 -25.70 -10.37
C TRP A 108 15.05 -26.46 -9.13
N LYS A 109 16.36 -26.64 -8.98
CA LYS A 109 16.88 -27.44 -7.87
C LYS A 109 16.45 -26.75 -6.57
N THR A 110 15.68 -27.45 -5.76
CA THR A 110 15.41 -27.02 -4.40
C THR A 110 16.70 -26.78 -3.66
N MET A 111 16.82 -25.64 -3.02
CA MET A 111 17.98 -25.27 -2.21
C MET A 111 17.54 -24.62 -0.91
N ARG A 112 18.42 -24.62 0.06
CA ARG A 112 18.23 -23.91 1.32
C ARG A 112 18.65 -22.46 1.16
N LEU A 113 18.04 -21.56 1.95
CA LEU A 113 18.37 -20.14 1.90
C LEU A 113 19.85 -19.86 2.21
N ASP A 114 20.48 -20.61 3.11
CA ASP A 114 21.91 -20.47 3.43
C ASP A 114 22.85 -20.83 2.26
N GLN A 115 22.36 -21.47 1.21
CA GLN A 115 23.10 -21.70 -0.02
C GLN A 115 23.07 -20.49 -0.97
N LEU A 116 22.10 -19.58 -0.81
CA LEU A 116 21.95 -18.37 -1.61
C LEU A 116 22.37 -17.10 -0.87
N ALA A 117 22.26 -17.08 0.45
CA ALA A 117 22.54 -15.92 1.29
C ALA A 117 23.33 -16.26 2.54
N GLN A 118 24.17 -15.34 2.98
CA GLN A 118 24.78 -15.36 4.31
C GLN A 118 23.74 -14.86 5.33
N ILE A 119 23.56 -15.60 6.40
CA ILE A 119 22.68 -15.23 7.50
C ILE A 119 23.54 -14.72 8.66
N ASN A 120 23.25 -13.52 9.15
CA ASN A 120 24.05 -12.79 10.14
C ASN A 120 25.55 -12.73 9.75
N PRO A 121 25.89 -12.14 8.59
CA PRO A 121 27.27 -12.06 8.14
C PRO A 121 28.16 -11.38 9.18
N THR A 122 29.39 -11.91 9.36
CA THR A 122 30.32 -11.36 10.34
C THR A 122 30.81 -9.99 9.90
N ARG A 123 30.40 -8.94 10.60
CA ARG A 123 30.85 -7.56 10.43
C ARG A 123 31.35 -7.01 11.76
N LYS A 124 32.41 -6.22 11.71
CA LYS A 124 33.03 -5.69 12.92
C LYS A 124 32.68 -4.22 13.07
N VAL A 125 32.18 -3.88 14.25
CA VAL A 125 32.05 -2.51 14.73
C VAL A 125 32.95 -2.36 15.94
N GLN A 126 33.73 -1.30 15.97
CA GLN A 126 34.60 -1.04 17.13
C GLN A 126 33.74 -0.60 18.31
N LYS A 127 33.78 -1.35 19.42
CA LYS A 127 33.04 -1.01 20.64
C LYS A 127 33.50 0.38 21.13
N GLY A 128 32.53 1.22 21.48
CA GLY A 128 32.79 2.60 21.93
C GLY A 128 32.93 3.62 20.79
N SER A 129 32.96 3.20 19.51
CA SER A 129 32.92 4.15 18.39
C SER A 129 31.46 4.63 18.15
N THR A 130 31.32 5.84 17.64
CA THR A 130 30.02 6.36 17.18
C THR A 130 29.68 5.72 15.84
N VAL A 131 28.53 5.09 15.76
CA VAL A 131 28.04 4.39 14.56
C VAL A 131 26.58 4.70 14.28
N PRO A 132 26.14 4.60 13.01
CA PRO A 132 24.72 4.60 12.68
C PRO A 132 23.99 3.44 13.39
N PHE A 133 22.82 3.72 13.93
CA PHE A 133 22.01 2.74 14.63
C PHE A 133 20.56 2.76 14.17
N VAL A 134 20.01 1.57 13.95
CA VAL A 134 18.61 1.37 13.52
C VAL A 134 17.84 0.60 14.61
N GLU A 135 16.78 1.22 15.12
CA GLU A 135 15.89 0.58 16.09
C GLU A 135 14.84 -0.31 15.40
N MET A 136 14.22 -1.21 16.18
CA MET A 136 13.10 -2.03 15.69
C MET A 136 11.91 -1.17 15.20
N ALA A 137 11.72 0.00 15.78
CA ALA A 137 10.66 0.94 15.38
C ALA A 137 10.85 1.43 13.94
N ALA A 138 12.09 1.66 13.54
CA ALA A 138 12.49 2.16 12.24
C ALA A 138 12.22 1.18 11.07
N LEU A 139 12.10 -0.14 11.34
CA LEU A 139 11.78 -1.10 10.28
C LEU A 139 10.35 -0.89 9.80
N PRO A 140 10.17 -0.58 8.50
CA PRO A 140 8.85 -0.39 7.91
C PRO A 140 8.11 -1.72 7.76
N GLN A 141 6.79 -1.64 7.69
CA GLN A 141 5.92 -2.79 7.41
C GLN A 141 5.58 -2.92 5.91
N ARG A 142 5.63 -1.82 5.15
CA ARG A 142 5.08 -1.74 3.80
C ARG A 142 5.99 -1.08 2.77
N SER A 143 7.04 -0.41 3.19
CA SER A 143 8.09 0.12 2.31
C SER A 143 9.32 -0.77 2.37
N ARG A 144 10.20 -0.61 1.37
CA ARG A 144 11.48 -1.30 1.30
C ARG A 144 12.52 -0.64 2.18
N ASP A 145 12.60 0.66 2.09
CA ASP A 145 13.73 1.42 2.59
C ASP A 145 13.47 1.96 4.01
N ILE A 146 14.54 2.10 4.77
CA ILE A 146 14.54 2.77 6.07
C ILE A 146 14.67 4.27 5.81
N GLY A 147 13.85 5.08 6.49
CA GLY A 147 13.96 6.54 6.39
C GLY A 147 15.28 7.06 6.95
N MET A 148 15.89 8.05 6.30
CA MET A 148 17.13 8.67 6.79
C MET A 148 16.96 9.25 8.21
N ALA A 149 15.79 9.79 8.52
CA ALA A 149 15.47 10.33 9.85
C ALA A 149 15.37 9.25 10.94
N ASP A 150 15.20 7.99 10.57
CA ASP A 150 15.09 6.86 11.49
C ASP A 150 16.46 6.24 11.84
N VAL A 151 17.53 6.72 11.21
CA VAL A 151 18.92 6.32 11.51
C VAL A 151 19.50 7.32 12.53
N VAL A 152 19.78 6.83 13.73
CA VAL A 152 20.37 7.64 14.78
C VAL A 152 21.85 7.31 14.99
N SER A 153 22.65 8.28 15.41
CA SER A 153 24.04 8.03 15.78
C SER A 153 24.14 7.69 17.26
N ARG A 154 24.83 6.60 17.60
CA ARG A 154 25.12 6.25 19.01
C ARG A 154 26.45 5.55 19.19
N GLU A 155 26.89 5.43 20.42
CA GLU A 155 28.05 4.63 20.79
C GLU A 155 27.74 3.14 20.62
N ALA A 156 28.58 2.43 19.87
CA ALA A 156 28.43 1.01 19.58
C ALA A 156 28.63 0.17 20.85
N LYS A 157 27.63 -0.67 21.14
CA LYS A 157 27.70 -1.66 22.23
C LYS A 157 28.38 -2.95 21.80
N GLY A 158 28.44 -3.22 20.49
CA GLY A 158 29.00 -4.44 19.90
C GLY A 158 28.17 -5.70 20.13
N SER A 159 26.95 -5.56 20.64
CA SER A 159 26.05 -6.68 20.92
C SER A 159 24.81 -6.73 20.02
N GLY A 160 24.63 -5.74 19.18
CA GLY A 160 23.52 -5.64 18.21
C GLY A 160 23.77 -6.45 16.93
N ALA A 161 22.80 -6.42 16.03
CA ALA A 161 22.98 -6.89 14.67
C ALA A 161 23.85 -5.87 13.91
N HIS A 162 24.83 -6.33 13.17
CA HIS A 162 25.72 -5.49 12.35
C HIS A 162 25.39 -5.67 10.88
N PHE A 163 25.24 -4.56 10.15
CA PHE A 163 24.84 -4.57 8.74
C PHE A 163 25.43 -3.38 7.98
N GLN A 164 25.34 -3.44 6.66
CA GLN A 164 25.76 -2.40 5.72
C GLN A 164 24.73 -2.24 4.59
N ASN A 165 24.96 -1.27 3.70
CA ASN A 165 24.09 -1.09 2.54
C ASN A 165 24.00 -2.38 1.70
N GLY A 166 22.79 -2.65 1.20
CA GLY A 166 22.45 -3.85 0.45
C GLY A 166 21.94 -5.02 1.30
N ASP A 167 22.16 -5.00 2.62
CA ASP A 167 21.65 -6.05 3.49
C ASP A 167 20.13 -5.94 3.70
N THR A 168 19.51 -7.08 3.96
CA THR A 168 18.13 -7.18 4.39
C THR A 168 18.05 -7.37 5.90
N LEU A 169 17.29 -6.53 6.58
CA LEU A 169 16.97 -6.66 8.00
C LEU A 169 15.58 -7.30 8.15
N LEU A 170 15.54 -8.47 8.75
CA LEU A 170 14.30 -9.19 9.06
C LEU A 170 14.06 -9.16 10.57
N ALA A 171 12.93 -8.62 11.01
CA ALA A 171 12.51 -8.73 12.41
C ALA A 171 12.20 -10.18 12.76
N ARG A 172 12.74 -10.67 13.91
CA ARG A 172 12.58 -12.07 14.34
C ARG A 172 11.58 -12.29 15.46
N ILE A 173 11.03 -11.22 16.05
CA ILE A 173 10.23 -11.25 17.28
C ILE A 173 8.76 -10.87 17.03
N THR A 174 7.85 -11.46 17.83
CA THR A 174 6.44 -11.04 17.94
C THR A 174 6.33 -9.59 18.47
N PRO A 175 5.41 -8.73 17.92
CA PRO A 175 4.55 -8.94 16.75
C PRO A 175 5.21 -8.44 15.45
N CYS A 176 6.51 -8.12 15.49
CA CYS A 176 7.20 -7.43 14.38
C CYS A 176 7.32 -8.31 13.13
N LEU A 177 7.67 -9.61 13.29
CA LEU A 177 7.71 -10.55 12.18
C LEU A 177 6.31 -10.77 11.57
N GLU A 178 5.30 -10.95 12.43
CA GLU A 178 3.91 -11.14 12.02
C GLU A 178 3.36 -9.93 11.27
N ASN A 179 3.78 -8.72 11.65
CA ASN A 179 3.45 -7.47 10.98
C ASN A 179 4.29 -7.22 9.70
N GLY A 180 5.21 -8.14 9.35
CA GLY A 180 6.03 -8.07 8.15
C GLY A 180 7.12 -7.01 8.18
N LYS A 181 7.62 -6.62 9.36
CA LYS A 181 8.75 -5.69 9.50
C LYS A 181 10.01 -6.27 8.87
N THR A 182 10.33 -5.78 7.68
CA THR A 182 11.49 -6.17 6.87
C THR A 182 11.94 -4.98 6.05
N ALA A 183 13.23 -4.68 6.01
CA ALA A 183 13.77 -3.57 5.24
C ALA A 183 15.05 -3.95 4.51
N GLN A 184 15.34 -3.27 3.40
CA GLN A 184 16.65 -3.26 2.78
C GLN A 184 17.40 -2.01 3.22
N VAL A 185 18.67 -2.18 3.59
CA VAL A 185 19.51 -1.06 4.02
C VAL A 185 20.07 -0.35 2.80
N CYS A 186 19.77 0.93 2.64
CA CYS A 186 20.28 1.79 1.56
C CYS A 186 20.66 3.21 2.06
N CYS A 187 20.54 3.45 3.38
CA CYS A 187 20.61 4.76 4.00
C CYS A 187 21.94 5.08 4.70
N LEU A 188 22.97 4.22 4.56
CA LEU A 188 24.26 4.42 5.19
C LEU A 188 25.24 5.12 4.24
N GLU A 189 26.17 5.90 4.79
CA GLU A 189 27.20 6.54 4.00
C GLU A 189 28.29 5.54 3.60
N GLY A 190 28.55 5.45 2.30
CA GLY A 190 29.61 4.60 1.73
C GLY A 190 29.53 3.14 2.17
N ASN A 191 30.64 2.59 2.64
CA ASN A 191 30.76 1.21 3.13
C ASN A 191 30.68 1.12 4.66
N SER A 192 30.05 2.08 5.32
CA SER A 192 29.95 2.06 6.78
C SER A 192 29.15 0.87 7.28
N VAL A 193 29.56 0.35 8.45
CA VAL A 193 28.84 -0.70 9.16
C VAL A 193 28.02 -0.04 10.27
N ALA A 194 26.72 -0.34 10.27
CA ALA A 194 25.80 0.10 11.31
C ALA A 194 25.53 -1.00 12.33
N GLU A 195 25.05 -0.60 13.49
CA GLU A 195 24.53 -1.49 14.54
C GLU A 195 23.00 -1.35 14.62
N GLY A 196 22.29 -2.40 14.96
CA GLY A 196 20.85 -2.36 15.16
C GLY A 196 20.36 -3.28 16.27
N SER A 197 19.03 -3.39 16.38
CA SER A 197 18.42 -4.25 17.37
C SER A 197 18.94 -5.68 17.33
N THR A 198 19.14 -6.31 18.49
CA THR A 198 19.47 -7.75 18.61
C THR A 198 18.35 -8.66 18.08
N GLU A 199 17.18 -8.09 17.84
CA GLU A 199 16.01 -8.79 17.30
C GLU A 199 15.95 -8.72 15.75
N PHE A 200 17.05 -8.36 15.09
CA PHE A 200 17.20 -8.48 13.65
C PHE A 200 17.95 -9.76 13.28
N ILE A 201 17.49 -10.40 12.21
CA ILE A 201 18.29 -11.32 11.42
C ILE A 201 18.73 -10.55 10.18
N VAL A 202 20.03 -10.52 9.94
CA VAL A 202 20.64 -9.85 8.78
C VAL A 202 20.86 -10.87 7.68
N LEU A 203 20.40 -10.57 6.46
CA LEU A 203 20.62 -11.42 5.28
C LEU A 203 21.37 -10.64 4.20
N CYS A 204 22.35 -11.29 3.60
CA CYS A 204 23.14 -10.74 2.51
C CYS A 204 23.31 -11.81 1.44
N GLY A 205 23.04 -11.51 0.18
CA GLY A 205 23.28 -12.46 -0.91
C GLY A 205 24.73 -12.90 -0.99
N ASN A 206 24.99 -14.17 -1.30
CA ASN A 206 26.34 -14.65 -1.60
C ASN A 206 26.93 -13.91 -2.82
N ASP A 207 26.07 -13.57 -3.78
CA ASP A 207 26.34 -12.59 -4.83
C ASP A 207 25.58 -11.30 -4.51
N PRO A 208 26.24 -10.14 -4.40
CA PRO A 208 25.57 -8.86 -4.13
C PRO A 208 24.45 -8.52 -5.11
N ALA A 209 24.53 -9.01 -6.36
CA ALA A 209 23.46 -8.83 -7.35
C ALA A 209 22.13 -9.53 -6.97
N ASP A 210 22.15 -10.43 -5.99
CA ASP A 210 20.98 -11.12 -5.49
C ASP A 210 20.38 -10.46 -4.22
N ASN A 211 20.99 -9.39 -3.69
CA ASN A 211 20.49 -8.74 -2.46
C ASN A 211 19.02 -8.30 -2.57
N ASN A 212 18.62 -7.74 -3.71
CA ASN A 212 17.23 -7.36 -3.93
C ASN A 212 16.30 -8.59 -3.94
N PHE A 213 16.75 -9.71 -4.55
CA PHE A 213 15.97 -10.95 -4.54
C PHE A 213 15.79 -11.48 -3.11
N ILE A 214 16.83 -11.45 -2.28
CA ILE A 214 16.76 -11.86 -0.87
C ILE A 214 15.76 -10.99 -0.10
N TYR A 215 15.75 -9.68 -0.33
CA TYR A 215 14.77 -8.80 0.28
C TYR A 215 13.33 -9.21 -0.11
N TYR A 216 13.06 -9.38 -1.40
CA TYR A 216 11.73 -9.76 -1.87
C TYR A 216 11.32 -11.18 -1.44
N LEU A 217 12.26 -12.11 -1.35
CA LEU A 217 12.01 -13.43 -0.76
C LEU A 217 11.56 -13.30 0.71
N CYS A 218 12.20 -12.45 1.51
CA CYS A 218 11.78 -12.19 2.89
C CYS A 218 10.41 -11.52 3.00
N ARG A 219 9.92 -10.88 1.93
CA ARG A 219 8.59 -10.28 1.82
C ARG A 219 7.54 -11.26 1.32
N ASP A 220 7.93 -12.36 0.73
CA ASP A 220 7.01 -13.36 0.19
C ASP A 220 6.10 -13.94 1.28
N PRO A 221 4.77 -14.05 1.04
CA PRO A 221 3.83 -14.59 2.01
C PRO A 221 4.16 -16.01 2.47
N SER A 222 4.68 -16.86 1.58
CA SER A 222 5.02 -18.26 1.90
C SER A 222 6.23 -18.32 2.83
N PHE A 223 7.27 -17.53 2.56
CA PHE A 223 8.42 -17.38 3.46
C PHE A 223 7.99 -16.86 4.82
N ARG A 224 7.17 -15.81 4.88
CA ARG A 224 6.70 -15.25 6.15
C ARG A 224 5.87 -16.25 6.95
N LYS A 225 4.96 -16.98 6.29
CA LYS A 225 4.18 -18.06 6.92
C LYS A 225 5.10 -19.15 7.50
N TYR A 226 6.13 -19.54 6.76
CA TYR A 226 7.14 -20.48 7.22
C TYR A 226 7.87 -19.97 8.46
N ALA A 227 8.33 -18.71 8.45
CA ALA A 227 9.06 -18.10 9.56
C ALA A 227 8.19 -18.00 10.82
N ILE A 228 6.93 -17.56 10.69
CA ILE A 228 5.96 -17.46 11.80
C ILE A 228 5.68 -18.84 12.39
N ALA A 229 5.48 -19.87 11.58
CA ALA A 229 5.21 -21.24 12.05
C ALA A 229 6.39 -21.85 12.85
N ARG A 230 7.59 -21.26 12.80
CA ARG A 230 8.80 -21.68 13.51
C ARG A 230 9.21 -20.75 14.65
N MET A 231 8.29 -19.88 15.06
CA MET A 231 8.52 -19.04 16.23
C MET A 231 8.39 -19.86 17.51
N GLU A 232 9.34 -19.71 18.40
CA GLU A 232 9.40 -20.39 19.70
C GLU A 232 9.46 -19.36 20.83
N GLY A 233 8.98 -19.74 22.02
CA GLY A 233 9.00 -18.91 23.21
C GLY A 233 7.63 -18.75 23.87
N THR A 234 7.58 -17.94 24.92
CA THR A 234 6.34 -17.65 25.64
C THR A 234 5.44 -16.71 24.84
N SER A 235 4.12 -16.81 25.07
CA SER A 235 3.12 -15.94 24.43
C SER A 235 3.53 -14.45 24.53
N GLY A 236 3.47 -13.74 23.40
CA GLY A 236 3.85 -12.32 23.28
C GLY A 236 5.35 -12.03 23.19
N ARG A 237 6.24 -13.04 23.30
CA ARG A 237 7.70 -12.90 23.14
C ARG A 237 8.34 -14.04 22.35
N GLN A 238 7.64 -14.53 21.35
CA GLN A 238 8.15 -15.57 20.46
C GLN A 238 9.18 -15.01 19.50
N ARG A 239 10.13 -15.87 19.10
CA ARG A 239 11.21 -15.53 18.16
C ARG A 239 11.45 -16.68 17.21
N VAL A 240 11.70 -16.36 15.94
CA VAL A 240 12.24 -17.35 15.01
C VAL A 240 13.78 -17.38 15.15
N SER A 241 14.35 -18.57 15.10
CA SER A 241 15.81 -18.75 15.12
C SER A 241 16.39 -18.42 13.74
N TRP A 242 17.63 -17.90 13.70
CA TRP A 242 18.31 -17.69 12.43
C TRP A 242 18.58 -19.02 11.70
N GLN A 243 18.77 -20.12 12.42
CA GLN A 243 18.93 -21.47 11.89
C GLN A 243 17.68 -21.93 11.14
N SER A 244 16.50 -21.63 11.67
CA SER A 244 15.23 -21.92 10.98
C SER A 244 15.11 -21.12 9.69
N ILE A 245 15.51 -19.84 9.70
CA ILE A 245 15.53 -19.02 8.48
C ILE A 245 16.53 -19.56 7.46
N ALA A 246 17.74 -19.92 7.89
CA ALA A 246 18.78 -20.52 7.04
C ALA A 246 18.31 -21.82 6.36
N ALA A 247 17.51 -22.61 7.06
CA ALA A 247 17.00 -23.89 6.59
C ALA A 247 15.73 -23.78 5.70
N TYR A 248 15.27 -22.57 5.36
CA TYR A 248 14.15 -22.41 4.45
C TYR A 248 14.47 -22.98 3.07
N GLU A 249 13.68 -23.97 2.65
CA GLU A 249 13.83 -24.64 1.36
C GLU A 249 12.88 -24.06 0.32
N PHE A 250 13.41 -23.75 -0.85
CA PHE A 250 12.66 -23.22 -1.98
C PHE A 250 13.41 -23.49 -3.29
N ALA A 251 12.72 -23.34 -4.41
CA ALA A 251 13.29 -23.48 -5.75
C ALA A 251 13.43 -22.10 -6.40
N PRO A 252 14.59 -21.42 -6.27
CA PRO A 252 14.77 -20.08 -6.83
C PRO A 252 14.84 -20.12 -8.36
N PRO A 253 14.36 -19.07 -9.05
CA PRO A 253 14.63 -18.85 -10.46
C PRO A 253 16.14 -18.83 -10.77
N PRO A 254 16.55 -19.12 -12.02
CA PRO A 254 17.92 -18.91 -12.47
C PRO A 254 18.40 -17.47 -12.20
N PRO A 255 19.72 -17.23 -12.05
CA PRO A 255 20.24 -15.91 -11.69
C PRO A 255 19.71 -14.75 -12.53
N ASN A 256 19.61 -14.91 -13.84
CA ASN A 256 19.13 -13.87 -14.74
C ASN A 256 17.64 -13.56 -14.51
N GLU A 257 16.80 -14.59 -14.35
CA GLU A 257 15.37 -14.44 -14.11
C GLU A 257 15.08 -13.81 -12.74
N ARG A 258 15.74 -14.28 -11.67
CA ARG A 258 15.52 -13.70 -10.32
C ARG A 258 16.01 -12.26 -10.22
N ARG A 259 17.08 -11.88 -10.93
CA ARG A 259 17.55 -10.50 -11.02
C ARG A 259 16.61 -9.62 -11.83
N ALA A 260 16.08 -10.13 -12.95
CA ALA A 260 15.07 -9.44 -13.72
C ALA A 260 13.77 -9.22 -12.91
N ALA A 261 13.28 -10.25 -12.22
CA ALA A 261 12.15 -10.14 -11.31
C ALA A 261 12.37 -9.08 -10.22
N SER A 262 13.56 -9.09 -9.61
CA SER A 262 13.94 -8.11 -8.58
C SER A 262 13.98 -6.68 -9.14
N ARG A 263 14.47 -6.47 -10.37
CA ARG A 263 14.48 -5.14 -11.00
C ARG A 263 13.06 -4.58 -11.16
N VAL A 264 12.12 -5.39 -11.63
CA VAL A 264 10.71 -4.96 -11.77
C VAL A 264 10.10 -4.59 -10.41
N LEU A 265 10.28 -5.44 -9.39
CA LEU A 265 9.77 -5.17 -8.04
C LEU A 265 10.42 -3.93 -7.42
N THR A 266 11.73 -3.74 -7.64
CA THR A 266 12.48 -2.55 -7.19
C THR A 266 11.96 -1.29 -7.86
N ALA A 267 11.74 -1.30 -9.18
CA ALA A 267 11.19 -0.14 -9.90
C ALA A 267 9.80 0.26 -9.37
N LEU A 268 8.96 -0.73 -9.02
CA LEU A 268 7.66 -0.45 -8.39
C LEU A 268 7.83 0.18 -7.00
N ASP A 269 8.72 -0.35 -6.16
CA ASP A 269 8.99 0.23 -4.84
C ASP A 269 9.60 1.62 -4.93
N ASP A 270 10.54 1.86 -5.85
CA ASP A 270 11.15 3.17 -6.09
C ASP A 270 10.09 4.19 -6.52
N ARG A 271 9.18 3.81 -7.42
CA ARG A 271 8.09 4.69 -7.85
C ARG A 271 7.13 5.00 -6.71
N ILE A 272 6.78 4.01 -5.88
CA ILE A 272 5.94 4.20 -4.69
C ILE A 272 6.61 5.16 -3.71
N ALA A 273 7.91 4.99 -3.45
CA ALA A 273 8.68 5.86 -2.57
C ALA A 273 8.70 7.30 -3.09
N LEU A 274 9.01 7.50 -4.37
CA LEU A 274 9.03 8.82 -5.03
C LEU A 274 7.68 9.52 -4.93
N LEU A 275 6.57 8.81 -5.17
CA LEU A 275 5.23 9.39 -5.05
C LEU A 275 4.91 9.85 -3.63
N ARG A 276 5.35 9.09 -2.61
CA ARG A 276 5.17 9.45 -1.20
C ARG A 276 6.02 10.65 -0.79
N GLU A 277 7.28 10.71 -1.20
CA GLU A 277 8.18 11.84 -0.95
C GLU A 277 7.69 13.10 -1.66
N THR A 278 7.23 12.97 -2.91
CA THR A 278 6.60 14.07 -3.64
C THR A 278 5.38 14.59 -2.88
N ASN A 279 4.53 13.71 -2.36
CA ASN A 279 3.37 14.12 -1.57
C ASN A 279 3.76 14.82 -0.28
N ALA A 280 4.76 14.32 0.45
CA ALA A 280 5.24 15.01 1.66
C ALA A 280 5.74 16.42 1.34
N THR A 281 6.45 16.60 0.23
CA THR A 281 6.93 17.92 -0.23
C THR A 281 5.77 18.84 -0.64
N LEU A 282 4.82 18.35 -1.46
CA LEU A 282 3.65 19.12 -1.89
C LEU A 282 2.79 19.54 -0.71
N GLU A 283 2.61 18.68 0.26
CA GLU A 283 1.86 18.95 1.48
C GLU A 283 2.54 20.04 2.33
N ALA A 284 3.86 19.95 2.50
CA ALA A 284 4.64 20.98 3.21
C ALA A 284 4.55 22.35 2.50
N ILE A 285 4.64 22.36 1.16
CA ILE A 285 4.48 23.60 0.37
C ILE A 285 3.07 24.16 0.56
N ALA A 286 2.02 23.33 0.40
CA ALA A 286 0.65 23.80 0.53
C ALA A 286 0.35 24.33 1.94
N GLN A 287 0.85 23.67 2.99
CA GLN A 287 0.71 24.14 4.37
C GLN A 287 1.44 25.47 4.60
N ALA A 288 2.66 25.64 4.08
CA ALA A 288 3.42 26.86 4.20
C ALA A 288 2.73 28.04 3.49
N LEU A 289 2.25 27.81 2.26
CA LEU A 289 1.49 28.81 1.51
C LEU A 289 0.19 29.18 2.23
N PHE A 290 -0.56 28.19 2.71
CA PHE A 290 -1.80 28.42 3.45
C PHE A 290 -1.54 29.27 4.70
N LYS A 291 -0.52 28.90 5.48
CA LYS A 291 -0.14 29.63 6.68
C LYS A 291 0.26 31.08 6.36
N SER A 292 1.10 31.27 5.37
CA SER A 292 1.54 32.59 4.93
C SER A 292 0.37 33.50 4.50
N TRP A 293 -0.56 32.94 3.69
CA TRP A 293 -1.64 33.74 3.11
C TRP A 293 -2.79 34.02 4.06
N PHE A 294 -3.20 33.02 4.87
CA PHE A 294 -4.45 33.03 5.62
C PHE A 294 -4.27 33.08 7.16
N VAL A 295 -3.07 32.86 7.67
CA VAL A 295 -2.79 32.85 9.10
C VAL A 295 -1.83 34.00 9.49
N ASP A 296 -0.69 34.07 8.79
CA ASP A 296 0.34 35.11 9.06
C ASP A 296 0.05 36.39 8.27
N PHE A 297 -0.75 36.32 7.20
CA PHE A 297 -1.13 37.42 6.30
C PHE A 297 0.08 38.12 5.65
N ASP A 298 1.12 37.36 5.30
CA ASP A 298 2.36 37.90 4.73
C ASP A 298 2.15 38.77 3.47
N PRO A 299 1.23 38.42 2.53
CA PRO A 299 0.97 39.26 1.36
C PRO A 299 0.45 40.66 1.74
N VAL A 300 -0.41 40.73 2.78
CA VAL A 300 -0.96 42.03 3.27
C VAL A 300 0.12 42.85 3.97
N ARG A 301 0.95 42.22 4.80
CA ARG A 301 2.08 42.85 5.47
C ARG A 301 3.11 43.36 4.48
N ALA A 302 3.51 42.54 3.51
CA ALA A 302 4.46 42.93 2.47
C ALA A 302 3.95 44.16 1.70
N LYS A 303 2.65 44.16 1.34
CA LYS A 303 2.03 45.29 0.64
C LYS A 303 1.97 46.54 1.48
N GLN A 304 1.68 46.43 2.78
CA GLN A 304 1.69 47.56 3.73
C GLN A 304 3.10 48.15 3.86
N ASP A 305 4.13 47.32 3.87
CA ASP A 305 5.53 47.72 3.96
C ASP A 305 6.14 48.16 2.61
N GLY A 306 5.37 48.16 1.52
CA GLY A 306 5.87 48.48 0.18
C GLY A 306 6.84 47.46 -0.38
N ARG A 307 6.83 46.22 0.14
CA ARG A 307 7.64 45.09 -0.32
C ARG A 307 6.87 44.20 -1.31
N THR A 308 7.57 43.47 -2.15
CA THR A 308 6.98 42.41 -2.98
C THR A 308 6.75 41.17 -2.14
N THR A 309 5.65 40.45 -2.39
CA THR A 309 5.38 39.14 -1.77
C THR A 309 6.22 38.09 -2.46
N GLU A 310 6.99 37.33 -1.71
CA GLU A 310 7.76 36.20 -2.23
C GLU A 310 6.82 35.06 -2.65
N CYS A 311 7.17 34.32 -3.68
CA CYS A 311 6.43 33.15 -4.19
C CYS A 311 4.97 33.45 -4.61
N MET A 312 4.65 34.69 -4.98
CA MET A 312 3.32 35.09 -5.46
C MET A 312 3.47 36.00 -6.70
N ASP A 313 2.66 35.73 -7.73
CA ASP A 313 2.61 36.61 -8.88
C ASP A 313 1.95 37.97 -8.55
N GLN A 314 2.26 38.96 -9.38
CA GLN A 314 1.84 40.36 -9.11
C GLN A 314 0.32 40.52 -9.22
N ALA A 315 -0.35 39.76 -10.06
CA ALA A 315 -1.80 39.83 -10.24
C ALA A 315 -2.51 39.28 -8.99
N THR A 316 -2.09 38.13 -8.48
CA THR A 316 -2.56 37.55 -7.23
C THR A 316 -2.28 38.47 -6.04
N ALA A 317 -1.05 39.02 -5.92
CA ALA A 317 -0.69 39.94 -4.86
C ALA A 317 -1.57 41.21 -4.86
N ALA A 318 -2.00 41.67 -6.03
CA ALA A 318 -2.86 42.85 -6.15
C ALA A 318 -4.25 42.67 -5.51
N LEU A 319 -4.75 41.44 -5.42
CA LEU A 319 -6.07 41.12 -4.83
C LEU A 319 -6.10 41.23 -3.31
N PHE A 320 -4.96 41.09 -2.64
CA PHE A 320 -4.87 41.20 -1.20
C PHE A 320 -5.02 42.69 -0.74
N PRO A 321 -5.69 42.95 0.38
CA PRO A 321 -5.76 44.30 0.92
C PRO A 321 -4.37 44.81 1.35
N ASN A 322 -4.24 46.13 1.53
CA ASN A 322 -3.00 46.81 1.98
C ASN A 322 -3.07 47.26 3.42
N SER A 323 -4.07 46.86 4.17
CA SER A 323 -4.31 47.29 5.54
C SER A 323 -5.04 46.23 6.35
N PHE A 324 -5.02 46.39 7.65
CA PHE A 324 -5.71 45.53 8.61
C PHE A 324 -6.85 46.28 9.28
N GLU A 325 -7.78 45.54 9.86
CA GLU A 325 -8.83 46.04 10.74
C GLU A 325 -8.94 45.19 12.01
N GLU A 326 -9.50 45.73 13.07
CA GLU A 326 -9.67 45.00 14.32
C GLU A 326 -10.82 44.02 14.24
N SER A 327 -10.63 42.82 14.82
CA SER A 327 -11.62 41.77 14.95
C SER A 327 -11.50 41.06 16.30
N GLU A 328 -12.37 40.07 16.55
CA GLU A 328 -12.28 39.20 17.74
C GLU A 328 -10.98 38.37 17.78
N LEU A 329 -10.28 38.20 16.64
CA LEU A 329 -8.98 37.52 16.53
C LEU A 329 -7.78 38.51 16.59
N GLY A 330 -8.00 39.78 16.86
CA GLY A 330 -7.03 40.84 16.70
C GLY A 330 -7.07 41.38 15.27
N LEU A 331 -5.91 41.79 14.74
CA LEU A 331 -5.80 42.39 13.41
C LEU A 331 -5.97 41.37 12.31
N VAL A 332 -7.00 41.53 11.47
CA VAL A 332 -7.25 40.74 10.27
C VAL A 332 -7.18 41.64 9.02
N PRO A 333 -6.91 41.09 7.82
CA PRO A 333 -6.90 41.87 6.60
C PRO A 333 -8.23 42.59 6.39
N LYS A 334 -8.20 43.84 5.98
CA LYS A 334 -9.38 44.68 5.80
C LYS A 334 -10.35 44.06 4.79
N GLY A 335 -11.63 43.98 5.21
CA GLY A 335 -12.69 43.38 4.38
C GLY A 335 -12.74 41.85 4.39
N TRP A 336 -11.89 41.19 5.19
CA TRP A 336 -12.02 39.77 5.44
C TRP A 336 -12.92 39.52 6.65
N ARG A 337 -13.66 38.42 6.65
CA ARG A 337 -14.58 38.13 7.75
C ARG A 337 -14.08 37.01 8.64
N VAL A 338 -14.36 37.10 9.92
CA VAL A 338 -14.13 36.02 10.87
C VAL A 338 -15.36 35.11 10.88
N ALA A 339 -15.12 33.80 10.86
CA ALA A 339 -16.16 32.77 10.97
C ALA A 339 -15.70 31.66 11.92
N SER A 340 -16.58 30.77 12.31
CA SER A 340 -16.20 29.54 13.01
C SER A 340 -15.90 28.41 12.02
N LEU A 341 -15.13 27.41 12.46
CA LEU A 341 -14.77 26.28 11.62
C LEU A 341 -16.01 25.48 11.17
N ASP A 342 -17.01 25.35 12.04
CA ASP A 342 -18.29 24.72 11.74
C ASP A 342 -19.24 25.58 10.89
N ALA A 343 -18.91 26.85 10.68
CA ALA A 343 -19.63 27.72 9.73
C ALA A 343 -19.10 27.59 8.29
N ILE A 344 -17.84 27.15 8.11
CA ILE A 344 -17.25 26.96 6.79
C ILE A 344 -17.34 25.51 6.30
N ALA A 345 -17.63 24.55 7.18
CA ALA A 345 -17.75 23.15 6.82
C ALA A 345 -18.73 22.38 7.71
N ASN A 346 -19.34 21.35 7.14
CA ASN A 346 -20.16 20.39 7.87
C ASN A 346 -19.28 19.25 8.39
N PHE A 347 -19.41 18.94 9.68
CA PHE A 347 -18.74 17.85 10.37
C PHE A 347 -19.73 16.71 10.62
N LEU A 348 -19.93 15.84 9.64
CA LEU A 348 -20.84 14.70 9.74
C LEU A 348 -20.20 13.62 10.64
N ASN A 349 -20.80 13.36 11.80
CA ASN A 349 -20.35 12.28 12.68
C ASN A 349 -20.75 10.91 12.10
N GLY A 350 -19.83 9.95 12.12
CA GLY A 350 -20.11 8.58 11.64
C GLY A 350 -21.08 7.79 12.53
N LEU A 351 -21.27 6.52 12.18
CA LEU A 351 -22.22 5.62 12.79
C LEU A 351 -21.56 4.63 13.77
N ALA A 352 -22.34 4.20 14.76
CA ALA A 352 -22.04 3.03 15.60
C ALA A 352 -22.26 1.75 14.76
N LEU A 353 -21.28 1.41 13.93
CA LEU A 353 -21.40 0.40 12.86
C LEU A 353 -21.63 -1.02 13.38
N GLN A 354 -21.47 -1.28 14.68
CA GLN A 354 -21.88 -2.53 15.32
C GLN A 354 -23.41 -2.76 15.23
N LYS A 355 -24.19 -1.70 15.02
CA LYS A 355 -25.65 -1.76 14.79
C LYS A 355 -26.02 -2.02 13.34
N PHE A 356 -25.07 -2.04 12.45
CA PHE A 356 -25.23 -2.22 11.00
C PHE A 356 -24.32 -3.36 10.51
N PRO A 357 -24.51 -4.62 11.01
CA PRO A 357 -23.73 -5.75 10.54
C PRO A 357 -24.04 -6.06 9.07
N PRO A 358 -23.12 -6.66 8.31
CA PRO A 358 -23.40 -7.11 6.95
C PRO A 358 -24.52 -8.17 6.96
N GLU A 359 -25.37 -8.16 5.94
CA GLU A 359 -26.47 -9.13 5.80
C GLU A 359 -25.97 -10.48 5.28
N ASN A 360 -24.85 -10.49 4.57
CA ASN A 360 -24.20 -11.68 4.04
C ASN A 360 -22.66 -11.52 4.05
N GLU A 361 -21.94 -12.60 3.74
CA GLU A 361 -20.48 -12.61 3.77
C GLU A 361 -19.85 -11.93 2.54
N ASP A 362 -20.57 -11.78 1.45
CA ASP A 362 -20.04 -11.32 0.16
C ASP A 362 -20.29 -9.82 -0.09
N ASP A 363 -21.32 -9.22 0.54
CA ASP A 363 -21.68 -7.82 0.35
C ASP A 363 -21.52 -7.01 1.65
N TRP A 364 -20.41 -6.28 1.76
CA TRP A 364 -20.07 -5.50 2.94
C TRP A 364 -19.15 -4.31 2.60
N LEU A 365 -19.17 -3.32 3.46
CA LEU A 365 -18.22 -2.20 3.45
C LEU A 365 -17.20 -2.34 4.59
N PRO A 366 -15.91 -2.06 4.33
CA PRO A 366 -14.90 -1.97 5.39
C PRO A 366 -15.20 -0.79 6.31
N VAL A 367 -15.12 -1.00 7.62
CA VAL A 367 -15.31 0.05 8.62
C VAL A 367 -14.04 0.90 8.72
N ILE A 368 -14.16 2.19 8.45
CA ILE A 368 -13.05 3.14 8.59
C ILE A 368 -13.06 3.69 10.02
N LYS A 369 -12.14 3.19 10.84
CA LYS A 369 -11.85 3.65 12.20
C LYS A 369 -10.58 4.52 12.21
N ILE A 370 -10.20 5.05 13.38
CA ILE A 370 -8.95 5.80 13.57
C ILE A 370 -7.72 4.98 13.12
N ALA A 371 -7.72 3.67 13.36
CA ALA A 371 -6.63 2.79 12.94
C ALA A 371 -6.50 2.72 11.41
N GLN A 372 -7.62 2.65 10.67
CA GLN A 372 -7.63 2.67 9.21
C GLN A 372 -7.23 4.04 8.66
N LEU A 373 -7.73 5.13 9.28
CA LEU A 373 -7.36 6.49 8.91
C LEU A 373 -5.84 6.67 8.99
N ARG A 374 -5.23 6.27 10.10
CA ARG A 374 -3.78 6.34 10.32
C ARG A 374 -2.98 5.45 9.36
N LYS A 375 -3.51 4.27 9.02
CA LYS A 375 -2.87 3.37 8.04
C LYS A 375 -3.01 3.83 6.60
N GLY A 376 -4.06 4.60 6.28
CA GLY A 376 -4.43 4.98 4.92
C GLY A 376 -5.02 3.83 4.08
N ASP A 377 -5.49 2.74 4.71
CA ASP A 377 -6.11 1.61 4.03
C ASP A 377 -7.15 0.89 4.90
N THR A 378 -7.88 -0.02 4.29
CA THR A 378 -8.96 -0.81 4.91
C THR A 378 -8.52 -2.20 5.38
N ALA A 379 -7.23 -2.55 5.32
CA ALA A 379 -6.75 -3.87 5.71
C ALA A 379 -7.00 -4.15 7.20
N GLY A 380 -7.62 -5.31 7.47
CA GLY A 380 -7.97 -5.72 8.84
C GLY A 380 -9.09 -4.89 9.47
N SER A 381 -9.93 -4.21 8.67
CA SER A 381 -11.11 -3.52 9.16
C SER A 381 -12.22 -4.49 9.54
N ASP A 382 -13.09 -4.07 10.45
CA ASP A 382 -14.39 -4.72 10.65
C ASP A 382 -15.25 -4.54 9.39
N ARG A 383 -16.33 -5.31 9.32
CA ARG A 383 -17.30 -5.29 8.22
C ARG A 383 -18.59 -4.64 8.67
N ALA A 384 -19.20 -3.84 7.79
CA ALA A 384 -20.50 -3.23 8.00
C ALA A 384 -21.42 -3.49 6.78
N SER A 385 -22.72 -3.36 6.99
CA SER A 385 -23.71 -3.42 5.91
C SER A 385 -23.45 -2.34 4.86
N PRO A 386 -23.57 -2.61 3.57
CA PRO A 386 -23.58 -1.60 2.52
C PRO A 386 -24.87 -0.77 2.51
N ASN A 387 -25.94 -1.26 3.16
CA ASN A 387 -27.25 -0.60 3.25
C ASN A 387 -27.29 0.53 4.30
N ILE A 388 -26.24 1.36 4.34
CA ILE A 388 -26.19 2.60 5.11
C ILE A 388 -26.51 3.79 4.18
N LYS A 389 -26.96 4.93 4.75
CA LYS A 389 -27.16 6.13 3.94
C LYS A 389 -25.83 6.54 3.28
N GLN A 390 -25.90 6.98 2.03
CA GLN A 390 -24.75 7.34 1.20
C GLN A 390 -23.85 8.40 1.86
N GLU A 391 -24.37 9.29 2.66
CA GLU A 391 -23.60 10.30 3.40
C GLU A 391 -22.55 9.69 4.33
N TYR A 392 -22.81 8.47 4.88
CA TYR A 392 -21.89 7.73 5.75
C TYR A 392 -20.93 6.81 4.99
N THR A 393 -21.07 6.74 3.67
CA THR A 393 -20.07 6.06 2.83
C THR A 393 -18.93 7.03 2.55
N VAL A 394 -17.71 6.59 2.86
CA VAL A 394 -16.48 7.32 2.59
C VAL A 394 -15.94 6.90 1.24
N GLN A 395 -15.44 7.86 0.48
CA GLN A 395 -14.82 7.67 -0.83
C GLN A 395 -13.42 8.27 -0.85
N ASN A 396 -12.61 7.89 -1.85
CA ASN A 396 -11.32 8.53 -2.07
C ASN A 396 -11.49 10.04 -2.30
N GLY A 397 -10.65 10.85 -1.66
CA GLY A 397 -10.71 12.30 -1.70
C GLY A 397 -11.61 12.94 -0.62
N ASP A 398 -12.30 12.15 0.20
CA ASP A 398 -13.03 12.68 1.35
C ASP A 398 -12.08 13.14 2.46
N VAL A 399 -12.40 14.26 3.09
CA VAL A 399 -11.67 14.74 4.27
C VAL A 399 -12.24 14.08 5.51
N LEU A 400 -11.40 13.38 6.25
CA LEU A 400 -11.76 12.72 7.50
C LEU A 400 -11.02 13.35 8.67
N PHE A 401 -11.72 13.52 9.78
CA PHE A 401 -11.18 14.04 11.01
C PHE A 401 -11.55 13.14 12.19
N SER A 402 -10.55 12.60 12.90
CA SER A 402 -10.79 11.85 14.13
C SER A 402 -10.91 12.81 15.32
N TRP A 403 -12.06 12.79 16.00
CA TRP A 403 -12.36 13.70 17.09
C TRP A 403 -12.14 13.09 18.49
N SER A 404 -11.73 11.83 18.58
CA SER A 404 -11.43 11.12 19.82
C SER A 404 -10.17 10.26 19.68
N GLY A 405 -9.50 9.96 20.78
CA GLY A 405 -8.25 9.22 20.80
C GLY A 405 -7.11 10.02 20.16
N SER A 406 -6.46 9.46 19.17
CA SER A 406 -5.48 10.20 18.36
C SER A 406 -6.21 11.05 17.33
N LEU A 407 -6.16 12.37 17.52
CA LEU A 407 -6.78 13.31 16.58
C LEU A 407 -5.89 13.50 15.36
N GLU A 408 -6.46 13.25 14.19
CA GLU A 408 -5.81 13.35 12.89
C GLU A 408 -6.79 13.90 11.85
N VAL A 409 -6.30 14.69 10.89
CA VAL A 409 -7.07 15.22 9.76
C VAL A 409 -6.39 14.80 8.48
N GLU A 410 -7.06 13.98 7.67
CA GLU A 410 -6.47 13.39 6.47
C GLU A 410 -7.44 13.41 5.29
N ILE A 411 -6.88 13.47 4.08
CA ILE A 411 -7.64 13.18 2.86
C ILE A 411 -7.57 11.67 2.62
N TRP A 412 -8.72 11.02 2.68
CA TRP A 412 -8.80 9.58 2.55
C TRP A 412 -8.51 9.11 1.12
N CYS A 413 -7.63 8.13 0.96
CA CYS A 413 -7.31 7.47 -0.30
C CYS A 413 -7.32 5.93 -0.19
N GLY A 414 -7.98 5.41 0.86
CA GLY A 414 -7.99 3.98 1.19
C GLY A 414 -9.04 3.13 0.46
N GLY A 415 -9.89 3.73 -0.39
CA GLY A 415 -11.03 3.08 -1.04
C GLY A 415 -12.37 3.35 -0.35
N ALA A 416 -13.45 2.79 -0.88
CA ALA A 416 -14.77 2.93 -0.27
C ALA A 416 -14.84 2.26 1.10
N GLY A 417 -15.64 2.84 2.03
CA GLY A 417 -15.85 2.26 3.35
C GLY A 417 -16.95 2.96 4.15
N ALA A 418 -17.29 2.41 5.29
CA ALA A 418 -18.32 2.93 6.19
C ALA A 418 -17.68 3.81 7.29
N LEU A 419 -18.22 5.00 7.49
CA LEU A 419 -17.72 6.00 8.44
C LEU A 419 -18.04 5.61 9.88
N ASN A 420 -17.01 5.37 10.69
CA ASN A 420 -17.17 5.02 12.10
C ASN A 420 -17.49 6.24 12.98
N GLN A 421 -18.23 6.02 14.07
CA GLN A 421 -18.70 7.05 15.01
C GLN A 421 -17.60 7.94 15.62
N HIS A 422 -16.33 7.54 15.57
CA HIS A 422 -15.20 8.31 16.11
C HIS A 422 -14.53 9.22 15.08
N LEU A 423 -15.07 9.28 13.87
CA LEU A 423 -14.63 10.13 12.78
C LEU A 423 -15.73 11.09 12.34
N PHE A 424 -15.30 12.28 11.94
CA PHE A 424 -16.10 13.17 11.11
C PHE A 424 -15.72 13.01 9.64
N LYS A 425 -16.70 13.03 8.75
CA LYS A 425 -16.53 13.35 7.35
C LYS A 425 -16.77 14.85 7.20
N VAL A 426 -15.76 15.58 6.74
CA VAL A 426 -15.79 17.04 6.62
C VAL A 426 -16.08 17.42 5.18
N SER A 427 -17.09 18.24 4.97
CA SER A 427 -17.51 18.70 3.65
C SER A 427 -18.06 20.11 3.69
N SER A 428 -18.12 20.81 2.57
CA SER A 428 -18.77 22.09 2.44
C SER A 428 -19.46 22.22 1.08
N ALA A 429 -20.60 22.90 1.04
CA ALA A 429 -21.24 23.31 -0.19
C ALA A 429 -20.75 24.69 -0.67
N ASP A 430 -20.27 25.53 0.27
CA ASP A 430 -19.97 26.92 0.02
C ASP A 430 -18.48 27.20 -0.11
N PHE A 431 -17.62 26.31 0.39
CA PHE A 431 -16.18 26.50 0.42
C PHE A 431 -15.44 25.34 -0.26
N PRO A 432 -14.32 25.62 -0.97
CA PRO A 432 -13.52 24.61 -1.63
C PRO A 432 -12.83 23.69 -0.61
N LYS A 433 -12.55 22.45 -1.04
CA LYS A 433 -11.99 21.39 -0.18
C LYS A 433 -10.71 21.82 0.52
N TRP A 434 -9.79 22.44 -0.20
CA TRP A 434 -8.51 22.88 0.36
C TRP A 434 -8.72 23.84 1.54
N PHE A 435 -9.72 24.71 1.49
CA PHE A 435 -9.95 25.75 2.48
C PHE A 435 -10.33 25.14 3.84
N TYR A 436 -11.39 24.32 3.88
CA TYR A 436 -11.79 23.69 5.13
C TYR A 436 -10.81 22.59 5.59
N PHE A 437 -10.10 21.92 4.69
CA PHE A 437 -9.07 20.95 5.03
C PHE A 437 -7.90 21.61 5.76
N PHE A 438 -7.30 22.67 5.20
CA PHE A 438 -6.16 23.32 5.83
C PHE A 438 -6.54 24.07 7.10
N TRP A 439 -7.73 24.71 7.18
CA TRP A 439 -8.20 25.29 8.43
C TRP A 439 -8.40 24.24 9.52
N THR A 440 -8.98 23.07 9.21
CA THR A 440 -9.12 21.99 10.19
C THR A 440 -7.75 21.51 10.68
N ARG A 441 -6.78 21.37 9.76
CA ARG A 441 -5.37 21.04 10.12
C ARG A 441 -4.69 22.14 10.93
N GLN A 442 -4.92 23.39 10.64
CA GLN A 442 -4.37 24.51 11.39
C GLN A 442 -4.81 24.50 12.86
N HIS A 443 -6.04 24.10 13.12
CA HIS A 443 -6.56 23.97 14.49
C HIS A 443 -6.23 22.62 15.15
N LEU A 444 -5.73 21.64 14.43
CA LEU A 444 -5.46 20.30 14.94
C LEU A 444 -4.55 20.28 16.19
N PRO A 445 -3.42 21.04 16.26
CA PRO A 445 -2.58 21.06 17.45
C PRO A 445 -3.34 21.54 18.70
N HIS A 446 -4.20 22.54 18.56
CA HIS A 446 -5.05 23.02 19.65
C HIS A 446 -6.08 21.97 20.08
N PHE A 447 -6.72 21.29 19.13
CA PHE A 447 -7.64 20.18 19.43
C PHE A 447 -6.93 19.02 20.15
N GLN A 448 -5.72 18.69 19.75
CA GLN A 448 -4.88 17.69 20.42
C GLN A 448 -4.57 18.07 21.87
N GLN A 449 -4.27 19.35 22.15
CA GLN A 449 -4.07 19.85 23.51
C GLN A 449 -5.35 19.74 24.36
N ILE A 450 -6.52 20.09 23.80
CA ILE A 450 -7.82 19.93 24.47
C ILE A 450 -8.08 18.46 24.80
N ALA A 451 -7.84 17.55 23.88
CA ALA A 451 -8.01 16.12 24.07
C ALA A 451 -7.05 15.59 25.17
N ALA A 452 -5.80 16.00 25.13
CA ALA A 452 -4.77 15.60 26.11
C ALA A 452 -5.11 16.08 27.53
N SER A 453 -5.69 17.27 27.69
CA SER A 453 -6.07 17.83 29.00
C SER A 453 -7.20 17.07 29.71
N LYS A 454 -7.97 16.23 28.97
CA LYS A 454 -9.10 15.44 29.48
C LYS A 454 -8.74 13.95 29.70
N ALA A 455 -7.49 13.61 29.88
CA ALA A 455 -6.91 12.26 29.79
C ALA A 455 -7.21 11.29 30.96
N THR A 456 -8.30 11.45 31.72
CA THR A 456 -8.78 10.38 32.61
C THR A 456 -9.57 9.29 31.86
N THR A 457 -9.96 9.56 30.62
CA THR A 457 -10.65 8.67 29.68
C THR A 457 -10.08 8.95 28.28
N MET A 458 -10.55 8.25 27.26
CA MET A 458 -10.17 8.54 25.87
C MET A 458 -10.39 10.04 25.56
N GLY A 459 -9.29 10.79 25.39
CA GLY A 459 -9.36 12.23 25.09
C GLY A 459 -10.19 12.51 23.85
N HIS A 460 -10.99 13.57 23.88
CA HIS A 460 -11.88 13.91 22.75
C HIS A 460 -12.19 15.42 22.74
N ILE A 461 -12.57 15.92 21.58
CA ILE A 461 -13.16 17.25 21.42
C ILE A 461 -14.70 17.18 21.41
N GLN A 462 -15.35 18.31 21.64
CA GLN A 462 -16.79 18.49 21.56
C GLN A 462 -17.11 19.44 20.42
N ARG A 463 -18.34 19.42 19.90
CA ARG A 463 -18.77 20.32 18.81
C ARG A 463 -18.54 21.79 19.11
N LYS A 464 -18.71 22.24 20.36
CA LYS A 464 -18.43 23.61 20.76
C LYS A 464 -17.01 24.06 20.42
N HIS A 465 -16.01 23.14 20.45
CA HIS A 465 -14.62 23.50 20.11
C HIS A 465 -14.46 23.79 18.61
N LEU A 466 -15.34 23.25 17.75
CA LEU A 466 -15.39 23.60 16.32
C LEU A 466 -15.94 25.02 16.14
N THR A 467 -16.94 25.41 16.96
CA THR A 467 -17.50 26.78 16.97
C THR A 467 -16.52 27.81 17.55
N GLU A 468 -15.75 27.40 18.57
CA GLU A 468 -14.71 28.21 19.20
C GLU A 468 -13.49 28.38 18.27
N ALA A 469 -13.23 27.44 17.37
CA ALA A 469 -12.14 27.49 16.39
C ALA A 469 -12.48 28.50 15.28
N LYS A 470 -11.83 29.68 15.35
CA LYS A 470 -12.08 30.78 14.42
C LYS A 470 -11.18 30.68 13.19
N VAL A 471 -11.73 31.05 12.07
CA VAL A 471 -11.09 31.06 10.76
C VAL A 471 -11.30 32.42 10.11
N VAL A 472 -10.37 32.84 9.28
CA VAL A 472 -10.48 34.09 8.53
C VAL A 472 -10.82 33.78 7.08
N VAL A 473 -11.93 34.30 6.60
CA VAL A 473 -12.45 34.07 5.24
C VAL A 473 -12.09 35.28 4.37
N PRO A 474 -11.29 35.10 3.31
CA PRO A 474 -10.86 36.19 2.44
C PRO A 474 -12.02 36.66 1.53
N SER A 475 -11.77 37.73 0.75
CA SER A 475 -12.68 38.13 -0.32
C SER A 475 -12.84 37.05 -1.38
N GLU A 476 -13.96 37.06 -2.11
CA GLU A 476 -14.21 36.10 -3.22
C GLU A 476 -13.09 36.12 -4.27
N ALA A 477 -12.54 37.27 -4.59
CA ALA A 477 -11.46 37.39 -5.56
C ALA A 477 -10.16 36.69 -5.09
N VAL A 478 -9.80 36.83 -3.80
CA VAL A 478 -8.65 36.13 -3.21
C VAL A 478 -8.95 34.64 -3.12
N MET A 479 -10.17 34.25 -2.75
CA MET A 479 -10.58 32.82 -2.69
C MET A 479 -10.49 32.18 -4.08
N ALA A 480 -10.97 32.82 -5.13
CA ALA A 480 -10.91 32.30 -6.49
C ALA A 480 -9.45 32.14 -6.96
N SER A 481 -8.59 33.16 -6.75
CA SER A 481 -7.18 33.07 -7.11
C SER A 481 -6.44 32.00 -6.28
N ALA A 482 -6.82 31.80 -5.03
CA ALA A 482 -6.25 30.73 -4.20
C ALA A 482 -6.69 29.33 -4.69
N CYS A 483 -7.89 29.16 -5.24
CA CYS A 483 -8.31 27.89 -5.86
C CYS A 483 -7.34 27.47 -6.97
N ASP A 484 -6.88 28.39 -7.81
CA ASP A 484 -5.93 28.11 -8.90
C ASP A 484 -4.59 27.55 -8.40
N VAL A 485 -4.24 27.80 -7.13
CA VAL A 485 -3.02 27.30 -6.48
C VAL A 485 -3.27 26.02 -5.69
N PHE A 486 -4.28 26.02 -4.82
CA PHE A 486 -4.46 24.94 -3.83
C PHE A 486 -5.22 23.73 -4.37
N GLU A 487 -6.16 23.90 -5.30
CA GLU A 487 -6.89 22.76 -5.89
C GLU A 487 -5.97 21.82 -6.67
N PRO A 488 -5.11 22.30 -7.59
CA PRO A 488 -4.17 21.42 -8.30
C PRO A 488 -3.20 20.70 -7.35
N LEU A 489 -2.76 21.37 -6.25
CA LEU A 489 -1.90 20.74 -5.25
C LEU A 489 -2.63 19.57 -4.56
N LEU A 490 -3.87 19.79 -4.11
CA LEU A 490 -4.67 18.72 -3.49
C LEU A 490 -4.98 17.58 -4.46
N GLU A 491 -5.37 17.90 -5.69
CA GLU A 491 -5.63 16.89 -6.72
C GLU A 491 -4.38 16.04 -7.00
N ARG A 492 -3.23 16.68 -7.07
CA ARG A 492 -1.96 15.97 -7.26
C ARG A 492 -1.63 15.07 -6.08
N LEU A 493 -1.83 15.53 -4.84
CA LEU A 493 -1.67 14.74 -3.63
C LEU A 493 -2.55 13.47 -3.66
N ILE A 494 -3.84 13.64 -4.00
CA ILE A 494 -4.80 12.53 -4.10
C ILE A 494 -4.37 11.55 -5.20
N ASN A 495 -4.08 12.04 -6.40
CA ASN A 495 -3.69 11.21 -7.54
C ASN A 495 -2.41 10.42 -7.27
N ASN A 496 -1.39 11.06 -6.69
CA ASN A 496 -0.15 10.37 -6.29
C ASN A 496 -0.40 9.29 -5.24
N ALA A 497 -1.27 9.55 -4.24
CA ALA A 497 -1.62 8.57 -3.22
C ALA A 497 -2.35 7.35 -3.81
N LEU A 498 -3.29 7.58 -4.74
CA LEU A 498 -4.01 6.51 -5.44
C LEU A 498 -3.08 5.72 -6.36
N GLN A 499 -2.19 6.38 -7.09
CA GLN A 499 -1.18 5.73 -7.93
C GLN A 499 -0.24 4.86 -7.10
N ALA A 500 0.26 5.38 -5.97
CA ALA A 500 1.11 4.62 -5.05
C ALA A 500 0.41 3.36 -4.51
N LYS A 501 -0.90 3.46 -4.22
CA LYS A 501 -1.71 2.31 -3.79
C LYS A 501 -1.87 1.26 -4.89
N THR A 502 -2.15 1.69 -6.12
CA THR A 502 -2.28 0.80 -7.29
C THR A 502 -0.97 0.06 -7.54
N LEU A 503 0.16 0.78 -7.53
CA LEU A 503 1.49 0.18 -7.70
C LEU A 503 1.84 -0.79 -6.56
N ALA A 504 1.47 -0.49 -5.31
CA ALA A 504 1.66 -1.40 -4.18
C ALA A 504 0.83 -2.67 -4.34
N THR A 505 -0.43 -2.58 -4.77
CA THR A 505 -1.27 -3.74 -5.07
C THR A 505 -0.69 -4.58 -6.20
N LEU A 506 -0.22 -3.93 -7.28
CA LEU A 506 0.44 -4.61 -8.40
C LEU A 506 1.71 -5.35 -7.93
N ARG A 507 2.58 -4.67 -7.18
CA ARG A 507 3.78 -5.28 -6.60
C ARG A 507 3.45 -6.50 -5.74
N ASP A 508 2.49 -6.38 -4.83
CA ASP A 508 2.12 -7.45 -3.89
C ASP A 508 1.47 -8.65 -4.62
N THR A 509 0.79 -8.40 -5.74
CA THR A 509 0.25 -9.44 -6.62
C THR A 509 1.35 -10.14 -7.45
N LEU A 510 2.33 -9.38 -7.96
CA LEU A 510 3.43 -9.91 -8.76
C LEU A 510 4.48 -10.63 -7.92
N LEU A 511 4.71 -10.18 -6.68
CA LEU A 511 5.77 -10.66 -5.81
C LEU A 511 5.83 -12.19 -5.69
N PRO A 512 4.79 -12.91 -5.22
CA PRO A 512 4.87 -14.36 -5.05
C PRO A 512 5.08 -15.08 -6.37
N ARG A 513 4.58 -14.55 -7.48
CA ARG A 513 4.67 -15.16 -8.81
C ARG A 513 6.05 -15.00 -9.44
N LEU A 514 6.67 -13.83 -9.23
CA LEU A 514 8.03 -13.56 -9.69
C LEU A 514 9.08 -14.30 -8.85
N ILE A 515 8.88 -14.36 -7.53
CA ILE A 515 9.81 -15.04 -6.63
C ILE A 515 9.77 -16.56 -6.81
N SER A 516 8.59 -17.13 -7.06
CA SER A 516 8.42 -18.56 -7.35
C SER A 516 8.71 -18.92 -8.82
N GLY A 517 8.93 -17.93 -9.70
CA GLY A 517 9.11 -18.14 -11.14
C GLY A 517 7.86 -18.61 -11.90
N GLN A 518 6.70 -18.54 -11.28
CA GLN A 518 5.42 -18.75 -11.97
C GLN A 518 5.20 -17.71 -13.07
N LEU A 519 5.70 -16.49 -12.87
CA LEU A 519 5.75 -15.45 -13.88
C LEU A 519 7.21 -15.25 -14.30
N ARG A 520 7.49 -15.52 -15.57
CA ARG A 520 8.78 -15.23 -16.19
C ARG A 520 8.68 -13.95 -17.01
N LEU A 521 9.67 -13.11 -16.86
CA LEU A 521 9.80 -11.92 -17.71
C LEU A 521 10.44 -12.35 -19.03
N PRO A 522 9.93 -11.89 -20.20
CA PRO A 522 10.59 -12.12 -21.47
C PRO A 522 12.02 -11.56 -21.41
N GLU A 523 12.97 -12.25 -22.05
CA GLU A 523 14.39 -11.82 -22.12
C GLU A 523 14.58 -10.47 -22.86
N ALA A 524 13.56 -9.98 -23.55
CA ALA A 524 13.58 -8.64 -24.13
C ALA A 524 13.57 -7.60 -22.99
N GLU A 525 14.55 -6.73 -22.97
CA GLU A 525 14.56 -5.49 -22.21
C GLU A 525 13.27 -4.71 -22.54
N VAL A 526 12.26 -4.88 -21.73
CA VAL A 526 11.11 -3.96 -21.76
C VAL A 526 11.66 -2.63 -21.24
N PRO A 527 11.64 -1.55 -22.03
CA PRO A 527 12.06 -0.25 -21.54
C PRO A 527 11.16 0.08 -20.35
N ILE A 528 11.76 0.22 -19.18
CA ILE A 528 11.08 0.55 -17.91
C ILE A 528 10.31 1.88 -18.03
N GLU A 529 10.63 2.69 -19.03
CA GLU A 529 9.99 3.97 -19.35
C GLU A 529 8.52 3.85 -19.80
N GLU A 530 8.09 2.73 -20.41
CA GLU A 530 6.69 2.57 -20.87
C GLU A 530 5.72 2.08 -19.78
N VAL A 531 6.22 1.52 -18.68
CA VAL A 531 5.37 1.02 -17.56
C VAL A 531 5.20 2.09 -16.47
N ALA A 532 6.01 3.14 -16.49
CA ALA A 532 6.05 4.19 -15.47
C ALA A 532 5.51 5.56 -15.93
N ALA A 533 5.02 5.68 -17.18
CA ALA A 533 4.46 6.90 -17.74
C ALA A 533 3.01 7.19 -17.29
#